data_02fba38d975ad8dd99cdea0c5cc7e953
#
_entry.id   02fba38d975ad8dd99cdea0c5cc7e953
#
_cell.length_a   1.000
_cell.length_b   1.000
_cell.length_c   1.000
_cell.angle_alpha   90.00
_cell.angle_beta   90.00
_cell.angle_gamma   90.00
#
_symmetry.space_group_name_H-M   'P 1'
#
loop_
_entity.id
_entity.type
_entity.pdbx_description
1 polymer ?
#
loop_
_entity_poly.entity_id
_entity_poly.type
_entity_poly.pdbx_seq_one_letter_code
_entity_poly.pdbx_strand_id
1 'polypeptide(L)'
;MFSLTVRRNFMIAHSLPRPAFGPAQGLHGATFVTEVTFRRRTLNEDSIVLDIGEAGEVLDAILADLNYKNLDEHPDFAGKLSTTEALAEYIADAVAAKIRGGNDGQALAGLDVTLRETPDAWASYSLEFDAG
;
A
#
# COMPACT_ATOMS: atom_id res chain seq x y z
N MET A 1 -16.58 5.54 13.33
CA MET A 1 -15.25 5.39 12.69
C MET A 1 -15.21 6.20 11.41
N PHE A 2 -14.28 7.13 11.32
CA PHE A 2 -14.05 7.93 10.11
C PHE A 2 -12.94 7.30 9.27
N SER A 3 -12.98 7.55 7.96
CA SER A 3 -11.91 7.13 7.07
C SER A 3 -11.59 8.21 6.04
N LEU A 4 -10.33 8.24 5.62
CA LEU A 4 -9.82 9.06 4.53
C LEU A 4 -9.07 8.16 3.59
N THR A 5 -9.36 8.23 2.30
CA THR A 5 -8.69 7.41 1.28
C THR A 5 -7.96 8.31 0.29
N VAL A 6 -6.71 7.96 0.00
CA VAL A 6 -5.93 8.53 -1.10
C VAL A 6 -5.64 7.44 -2.11
N ARG A 7 -5.55 7.81 -3.39
CA ARG A 7 -5.40 6.89 -4.50
C ARG A 7 -4.25 7.29 -5.41
N ARG A 8 -3.41 6.32 -5.78
CA ARG A 8 -2.29 6.51 -6.71
C ARG A 8 -2.13 5.27 -7.59
N ASN A 9 -1.52 5.45 -8.75
CA ASN A 9 -1.18 4.34 -9.64
C ASN A 9 0.33 4.15 -9.65
N PHE A 10 0.77 2.89 -9.86
CA PHE A 10 2.17 2.60 -10.13
C PHE A 10 2.29 1.38 -11.04
N MET A 11 3.43 1.28 -11.71
CA MET A 11 3.72 0.18 -12.63
C MET A 11 4.99 -0.51 -12.20
N ILE A 12 5.00 -1.83 -12.30
CA ILE A 12 6.19 -2.65 -12.01
C ILE A 12 6.35 -3.73 -13.09
N ALA A 13 7.49 -4.36 -13.10
CA ALA A 13 7.68 -5.65 -13.75
C ALA A 13 8.03 -6.68 -12.70
N HIS A 14 7.58 -7.90 -12.88
CA HIS A 14 7.92 -9.00 -12.00
C HIS A 14 7.67 -10.35 -12.67
N SER A 15 8.20 -11.40 -12.06
CA SER A 15 7.86 -12.77 -12.38
C SER A 15 7.45 -13.49 -11.11
N LEU A 16 6.56 -14.48 -11.24
CA LEU A 16 6.07 -15.28 -10.13
C LEU A 16 6.43 -16.74 -10.40
N PRO A 17 7.65 -17.19 -10.04
CA PRO A 17 8.23 -18.45 -10.52
C PRO A 17 7.68 -19.68 -9.78
N ARG A 18 6.37 -19.85 -9.80
CA ARG A 18 5.67 -21.02 -9.24
C ARG A 18 4.62 -21.52 -10.22
N PRO A 19 4.41 -22.83 -10.34
CA PRO A 19 3.45 -23.40 -11.28
C PRO A 19 2.02 -22.86 -11.14
N ALA A 20 1.62 -22.46 -9.92
CA ALA A 20 0.31 -21.90 -9.64
C ALA A 20 -0.01 -20.65 -10.46
N PHE A 21 1.01 -19.92 -10.94
CA PHE A 21 0.83 -18.65 -11.61
C PHE A 21 0.74 -18.74 -13.14
N GLY A 22 0.90 -19.95 -13.72
CA GLY A 22 0.75 -20.16 -15.16
C GLY A 22 1.60 -19.17 -15.98
N PRO A 23 1.00 -18.39 -16.92
CA PRO A 23 1.74 -17.44 -17.75
C PRO A 23 2.47 -16.34 -16.94
N ALA A 24 2.02 -16.03 -15.73
CA ALA A 24 2.65 -15.03 -14.87
C ALA A 24 4.00 -15.49 -14.31
N GLN A 25 4.41 -16.72 -14.56
CA GLN A 25 5.75 -17.20 -14.21
C GLN A 25 6.85 -16.45 -14.99
N GLY A 26 6.55 -16.01 -16.23
CA GLY A 26 7.48 -15.21 -17.01
C GLY A 26 7.47 -13.74 -16.55
N LEU A 27 8.56 -13.03 -16.85
CA LEU A 27 8.64 -11.60 -16.57
C LEU A 27 7.55 -10.85 -17.34
N HIS A 28 6.78 -10.04 -16.62
CA HIS A 28 5.69 -9.27 -17.22
C HIS A 28 5.50 -7.95 -16.46
N GLY A 29 4.86 -6.98 -17.12
CA GLY A 29 4.48 -5.71 -16.51
C GLY A 29 3.12 -5.80 -15.84
N ALA A 30 2.94 -5.01 -14.80
CA ALA A 30 1.64 -4.85 -14.13
C ALA A 30 1.45 -3.41 -13.69
N THR A 31 0.23 -2.91 -13.84
CA THR A 31 -0.16 -1.58 -13.34
C THR A 31 -1.16 -1.79 -12.21
N PHE A 32 -0.86 -1.15 -11.08
CA PHE A 32 -1.74 -1.23 -9.90
C PHE A 32 -2.38 0.11 -9.61
N VAL A 33 -3.67 0.08 -9.30
CA VAL A 33 -4.37 1.19 -8.66
C VAL A 33 -4.32 0.94 -7.17
N THR A 34 -3.68 1.85 -6.44
CA THR A 34 -3.45 1.72 -5.00
C THR A 34 -4.37 2.66 -4.26
N GLU A 35 -5.16 2.13 -3.33
CA GLU A 35 -6.00 2.93 -2.45
C GLU A 35 -5.54 2.68 -1.01
N VAL A 36 -5.17 3.75 -0.31
CA VAL A 36 -4.80 3.67 1.11
C VAL A 36 -5.85 4.41 1.92
N THR A 37 -6.49 3.69 2.82
CA THR A 37 -7.57 4.19 3.68
C THR A 37 -7.07 4.27 5.10
N PHE A 38 -7.09 5.48 5.66
CA PHE A 38 -6.71 5.74 7.05
C PHE A 38 -7.99 5.81 7.88
N ARG A 39 -8.05 5.06 8.98
CA ARG A 39 -9.22 4.99 9.85
C ARG A 39 -8.95 5.63 11.20
N ARG A 40 -9.91 6.41 11.70
CA ARG A 40 -9.79 7.12 12.97
C ARG A 40 -11.15 7.17 13.67
N ARG A 41 -11.16 6.95 14.98
CA ARG A 41 -12.41 6.92 15.75
C ARG A 41 -13.02 8.29 15.93
N THR A 42 -12.18 9.29 16.16
CA THR A 42 -12.59 10.69 16.34
C THR A 42 -11.78 11.57 15.42
N LEU A 43 -12.31 12.72 15.04
CA LEU A 43 -11.57 13.69 14.23
C LEU A 43 -10.61 14.51 15.09
N ASN A 44 -9.59 15.09 14.46
CA ASN A 44 -8.70 16.02 15.13
C ASN A 44 -9.37 17.40 15.31
N GLU A 45 -8.62 18.37 15.82
CA GLU A 45 -9.11 19.73 16.04
C GLU A 45 -9.56 20.46 14.78
N ASP A 46 -9.06 20.05 13.62
CA ASP A 46 -9.45 20.58 12.32
C ASP A 46 -10.60 19.80 11.67
N SER A 47 -11.20 18.87 12.40
CA SER A 47 -12.29 18.00 11.93
C SER A 47 -11.93 17.11 10.77
N ILE A 48 -10.71 16.58 10.75
CA ILE A 48 -10.22 15.66 9.73
C ILE A 48 -9.59 14.41 10.35
N VAL A 49 -9.47 13.36 9.55
CA VAL A 49 -8.74 12.12 9.92
C VAL A 49 -7.25 12.42 9.96
N LEU A 50 -6.73 12.98 8.88
CA LEU A 50 -5.38 13.53 8.75
C LEU A 50 -5.33 14.38 7.48
N ASP A 51 -4.27 15.15 7.31
CA ASP A 51 -4.14 16.02 6.16
C ASP A 51 -4.02 15.21 4.86
N ILE A 52 -4.86 15.52 3.88
CA ILE A 52 -4.87 14.85 2.57
C ILE A 52 -3.51 14.99 1.87
N GLY A 53 -2.90 16.16 1.94
CA GLY A 53 -1.58 16.41 1.34
C GLY A 53 -0.51 15.54 1.94
N GLU A 54 -0.48 15.43 3.27
CA GLU A 54 0.46 14.55 3.98
C GLU A 54 0.24 13.08 3.60
N ALA A 55 -1.00 12.64 3.60
CA ALA A 55 -1.34 11.26 3.22
C ALA A 55 -0.84 10.94 1.80
N GLY A 56 -1.07 11.86 0.86
CA GLY A 56 -0.63 11.71 -0.52
C GLY A 56 0.89 11.69 -0.65
N GLU A 57 1.59 12.58 0.05
CA GLU A 57 3.06 12.64 0.03
C GLU A 57 3.69 11.37 0.56
N VAL A 58 3.16 10.82 1.65
CA VAL A 58 3.65 9.56 2.22
C VAL A 58 3.50 8.43 1.20
N LEU A 59 2.33 8.32 0.58
CA LEU A 59 2.10 7.28 -0.43
C LEU A 59 3.00 7.48 -1.64
N ASP A 60 3.14 8.71 -2.14
CA ASP A 60 4.01 9.02 -3.28
C ASP A 60 5.45 8.60 -3.01
N ALA A 61 5.96 8.86 -1.81
CA ALA A 61 7.33 8.51 -1.43
C ALA A 61 7.55 6.99 -1.43
N ILE A 62 6.57 6.23 -0.95
CA ILE A 62 6.67 4.78 -0.91
C ILE A 62 6.58 4.19 -2.32
N LEU A 63 5.65 4.68 -3.13
CA LEU A 63 5.48 4.18 -4.49
C LEU A 63 6.64 4.57 -5.42
N ALA A 64 7.32 5.68 -5.15
CA ALA A 64 8.49 6.07 -5.93
C ALA A 64 9.62 5.02 -5.88
N ASP A 65 9.69 4.26 -4.79
CA ASP A 65 10.67 3.18 -4.63
C ASP A 65 10.30 1.92 -5.42
N LEU A 66 9.06 1.80 -5.84
CA LEU A 66 8.56 0.64 -6.60
C LEU A 66 8.31 0.96 -8.07
N ASN A 67 7.90 2.20 -8.36
CA ASN A 67 7.37 2.57 -9.67
C ASN A 67 8.43 2.43 -10.77
N TYR A 68 8.05 1.80 -11.88
CA TYR A 68 8.88 1.50 -13.03
C TYR A 68 10.10 0.62 -12.73
N LYS A 69 10.05 -0.17 -11.66
CA LYS A 69 11.13 -1.09 -11.31
C LYS A 69 10.75 -2.54 -11.57
N ASN A 70 11.79 -3.35 -11.80
CA ASN A 70 11.66 -4.80 -11.82
C ASN A 70 11.80 -5.30 -10.38
N LEU A 71 10.71 -5.79 -9.81
CA LEU A 71 10.71 -6.24 -8.42
C LEU A 71 11.56 -7.49 -8.19
N ASP A 72 11.81 -8.28 -9.23
CA ASP A 72 12.70 -9.43 -9.13
C ASP A 72 14.14 -9.01 -8.77
N GLU A 73 14.50 -7.77 -9.08
CA GLU A 73 15.82 -7.18 -8.78
C GLU A 73 15.78 -6.25 -7.57
N HIS A 74 14.61 -6.04 -6.98
CA HIS A 74 14.46 -5.15 -5.83
C HIS A 74 14.89 -5.87 -4.55
N PRO A 75 15.78 -5.24 -3.73
CA PRO A 75 16.31 -5.91 -2.52
C PRO A 75 15.23 -6.39 -1.55
N ASP A 76 14.14 -5.64 -1.42
CA ASP A 76 13.07 -5.97 -0.47
C ASP A 76 12.22 -7.17 -0.92
N PHE A 77 12.33 -7.57 -2.18
CA PHE A 77 11.59 -8.71 -2.73
C PHE A 77 12.52 -9.89 -3.09
N ALA A 78 13.79 -9.80 -2.78
CA ALA A 78 14.74 -10.87 -3.05
C ALA A 78 14.31 -12.18 -2.35
N GLY A 79 14.11 -13.24 -3.13
CA GLY A 79 13.66 -14.52 -2.62
C GLY A 79 12.20 -14.58 -2.19
N LYS A 80 11.42 -13.54 -2.49
CA LYS A 80 9.99 -13.46 -2.13
C LYS A 80 9.13 -13.37 -3.39
N LEU A 81 7.87 -13.79 -3.24
CA LEU A 81 6.88 -13.64 -4.29
C LEU A 81 6.21 -12.27 -4.17
N SER A 82 6.30 -11.44 -5.19
CA SER A 82 5.70 -10.12 -5.24
C SER A 82 4.26 -10.18 -5.78
N THR A 83 3.43 -10.98 -5.15
CA THR A 83 2.00 -11.08 -5.47
C THR A 83 1.29 -9.78 -5.11
N THR A 84 0.07 -9.60 -5.59
CA THR A 84 -0.76 -8.43 -5.24
C THR A 84 -0.94 -8.35 -3.72
N GLU A 85 -1.18 -9.48 -3.06
CA GLU A 85 -1.32 -9.57 -1.61
C GLU A 85 -0.03 -9.16 -0.88
N ALA A 86 1.11 -9.69 -1.31
CA ALA A 86 2.40 -9.36 -0.70
C ALA A 86 2.76 -7.88 -0.89
N LEU A 87 2.44 -7.31 -2.06
CA LEU A 87 2.64 -5.89 -2.32
C LEU A 87 1.73 -5.02 -1.44
N ALA A 88 0.49 -5.43 -1.23
CA ALA A 88 -0.43 -4.70 -0.35
C ALA A 88 0.11 -4.65 1.09
N GLU A 89 0.60 -5.77 1.61
CA GLU A 89 1.24 -5.82 2.94
C GLU A 89 2.47 -4.92 2.99
N TYR A 90 3.35 -5.02 2.00
CA TYR A 90 4.56 -4.20 1.94
C TYR A 90 4.24 -2.70 1.99
N ILE A 91 3.26 -2.26 1.19
CA ILE A 91 2.86 -0.86 1.14
C ILE A 91 2.23 -0.44 2.48
N ALA A 92 1.37 -1.28 3.05
CA ALA A 92 0.73 -0.98 4.33
C ALA A 92 1.75 -0.79 5.45
N ASP A 93 2.72 -1.70 5.55
CA ASP A 93 3.77 -1.62 6.56
C ASP A 93 4.63 -0.36 6.38
N ALA A 94 4.98 -0.03 5.14
CA ALA A 94 5.79 1.15 4.83
C ALA A 94 5.03 2.45 5.13
N VAL A 95 3.75 2.53 4.77
CA VAL A 95 2.90 3.69 5.08
C VAL A 95 2.76 3.85 6.59
N ALA A 96 2.48 2.76 7.31
CA ALA A 96 2.35 2.79 8.77
C ALA A 96 3.62 3.29 9.44
N ALA A 97 4.78 2.82 9.00
CA ALA A 97 6.06 3.23 9.56
C ALA A 97 6.29 4.74 9.43
N LYS A 98 5.86 5.33 8.30
CA LYS A 98 6.01 6.78 8.08
C LYS A 98 4.95 7.61 8.79
N ILE A 99 3.68 7.21 8.68
CA ILE A 99 2.57 8.04 9.15
C ILE A 99 2.48 8.09 10.67
N ARG A 100 2.87 7.02 11.36
CA ARG A 100 2.76 6.95 12.82
C ARG A 100 3.85 7.74 13.55
N GLY A 101 4.75 8.38 12.83
CA GLY A 101 5.70 9.32 13.43
C GLY A 101 5.08 10.63 13.86
N GLY A 102 3.90 11.01 13.34
CA GLY A 102 3.20 12.24 13.67
C GLY A 102 2.06 12.04 14.67
N ASN A 103 1.57 13.14 15.23
CA ASN A 103 0.48 13.10 16.22
C ASN A 103 -0.81 12.51 15.65
N ASP A 104 -1.20 12.93 14.44
CA ASP A 104 -2.40 12.40 13.80
C ASP A 104 -2.22 10.91 13.48
N GLY A 105 -1.03 10.52 13.05
CA GLY A 105 -0.72 9.11 12.80
C GLY A 105 -0.84 8.25 14.04
N GLN A 106 -0.46 8.75 15.20
CA GLN A 106 -0.60 8.05 16.48
C GLN A 106 -2.06 7.83 16.87
N ALA A 107 -2.94 8.71 16.42
CA ALA A 107 -4.37 8.63 16.74
C ALA A 107 -5.16 7.74 15.77
N LEU A 108 -4.55 7.21 14.72
CA LEU A 108 -5.22 6.31 13.79
C LEU A 108 -5.59 5.00 14.47
N ALA A 109 -6.77 4.47 14.13
CA ALA A 109 -7.22 3.16 14.58
C ALA A 109 -6.67 2.03 13.70
N GLY A 110 -6.31 2.35 12.47
CA GLY A 110 -5.78 1.39 11.52
C GLY A 110 -5.67 1.98 10.13
N LEU A 111 -5.19 1.17 9.20
CA LEU A 111 -5.20 1.51 7.79
C LEU A 111 -5.41 0.27 6.94
N ASP A 112 -5.92 0.49 5.74
CA ASP A 112 -6.16 -0.56 4.76
C ASP A 112 -5.48 -0.17 3.45
N VAL A 113 -4.84 -1.14 2.81
CA VAL A 113 -4.30 -0.96 1.46
C VAL A 113 -5.02 -1.90 0.53
N THR A 114 -5.58 -1.35 -0.54
CA THR A 114 -6.21 -2.12 -1.61
C THR A 114 -5.44 -1.90 -2.89
N LEU A 115 -4.99 -2.98 -3.50
CA LEU A 115 -4.32 -2.96 -4.80
C LEU A 115 -5.22 -3.60 -5.84
N ARG A 116 -5.60 -2.81 -6.85
CA ARG A 116 -6.36 -3.31 -7.99
C ARG A 116 -5.39 -3.63 -9.10
N GLU A 117 -5.30 -4.91 -9.43
CA GLU A 117 -4.48 -5.39 -10.55
C GLU A 117 -5.21 -5.15 -11.87
N THR A 118 -6.54 -5.35 -11.84
CA THR A 118 -7.47 -5.05 -12.91
C THR A 118 -8.71 -4.40 -12.31
N PRO A 119 -9.63 -3.82 -13.13
CA PRO A 119 -10.89 -3.31 -12.60
C PRO A 119 -11.75 -4.39 -11.90
N ASP A 120 -11.48 -5.65 -12.18
CA ASP A 120 -12.31 -6.76 -11.71
C ASP A 120 -11.65 -7.62 -10.62
N ALA A 121 -10.38 -7.34 -10.28
CA ALA A 121 -9.65 -8.15 -9.30
C ALA A 121 -8.73 -7.27 -8.45
N TRP A 122 -8.84 -7.41 -7.14
CA TRP A 122 -8.03 -6.67 -6.19
C TRP A 122 -7.77 -7.49 -4.93
N ALA A 123 -6.69 -7.13 -4.24
CA ALA A 123 -6.36 -7.68 -2.94
C ALA A 123 -6.23 -6.54 -1.94
N SER A 124 -6.45 -6.83 -0.68
CA SER A 124 -6.37 -5.84 0.41
C SER A 124 -5.60 -6.42 1.59
N TYR A 125 -4.94 -5.54 2.31
CA TYR A 125 -4.29 -5.84 3.57
C TYR A 125 -4.61 -4.75 4.60
N SER A 126 -4.97 -5.15 5.80
CA SER A 126 -5.38 -4.24 6.87
C SER A 126 -4.45 -4.34 8.06
N LEU A 127 -4.13 -3.18 8.63
CA LEU A 127 -3.44 -3.07 9.91
C LEU A 127 -4.39 -2.45 10.93
N GLU A 128 -4.47 -3.07 12.10
CA GLU A 128 -5.16 -2.51 13.25
C GLU A 128 -4.11 -1.96 14.21
N PHE A 129 -4.33 -0.73 14.70
CA PHE A 129 -3.44 -0.12 15.68
C PHE A 129 -4.09 -0.14 17.05
N ASP A 130 -3.31 -0.49 18.05
CA ASP A 130 -3.80 -0.45 19.41
C ASP A 130 -4.12 0.98 19.80
N ALA A 131 -5.29 1.18 20.41
CA ALA A 131 -5.65 2.45 21.04
C ALA A 131 -4.82 2.56 22.32
N GLY A 132 -3.59 3.00 22.14
CA GLY A 132 -2.62 3.11 23.24
C GLY A 132 -3.02 4.12 24.28
#